data_f8b24609bb84a22041b149540fc9fc3b
#
_entry.id   f8b24609bb84a22041b149540fc9fc3b
#
_cell.length_a   1.000
_cell.length_b   1.000
_cell.length_c   1.000
_cell.angle_alpha   90.00
_cell.angle_beta   90.00
_cell.angle_gamma   90.00
#
_symmetry.space_group_name_H-M   'P 1'
#
loop_
_entity.id
_entity.type
_entity.pdbx_description
1 polymer ?
#
loop_
_entity_poly.entity_id
_entity_poly.type
_entity_poly.pdbx_seq_one_letter_code
_entity_poly.pdbx_strand_id
1 'polypeptide(L)'
;NGKFLGVLDFDVKNGKVADYRYKLLPVFANMLPADKEMDALITKIRAPYEAKLSEQLAVTEGLLYRRGNFNGTGDQLIVDALMEVQGADLAFSPGFRWGTTLLPGQPITREWLLDMTATTYSYATLTDMKGDMIKTVLEDVADNLFNPDPYYQQGGDMVRVGGLTYACDPTAEMGKRISDMRLKGQPIDAGKTYKVAGWAP
;
A
#
# COMPACT_ATOMS: atom_id res chain seq x y z
N ASN A 1 -11.96 0.11 -8.53
CA ASN A 1 -11.76 -1.23 -8.01
C ASN A 1 -13.02 -2.12 -7.99
N GLY A 2 -14.19 -1.69 -8.54
CA GLY A 2 -15.40 -2.50 -8.63
C GLY A 2 -16.09 -2.87 -7.30
N LYS A 3 -15.67 -2.30 -6.18
CA LYS A 3 -16.26 -2.59 -4.86
C LYS A 3 -17.55 -1.82 -4.58
N PHE A 4 -17.72 -0.70 -5.24
CA PHE A 4 -18.90 0.15 -5.13
C PHE A 4 -19.31 0.66 -6.50
N LEU A 5 -20.63 0.79 -6.69
CA LEU A 5 -21.25 1.45 -7.85
C LEU A 5 -21.87 2.76 -7.38
N GLY A 6 -21.37 3.87 -7.89
CA GLY A 6 -22.01 5.20 -7.71
C GLY A 6 -23.13 5.36 -8.73
N VAL A 7 -24.34 5.63 -8.23
CA VAL A 7 -25.50 5.93 -9.06
C VAL A 7 -25.87 7.40 -8.83
N LEU A 8 -25.93 8.18 -9.90
CA LEU A 8 -26.22 9.60 -9.86
C LEU A 8 -27.36 9.92 -10.81
N ASP A 9 -28.49 10.32 -10.26
CA ASP A 9 -29.68 10.76 -11.00
C ASP A 9 -29.74 12.28 -10.98
N PHE A 10 -29.87 12.91 -12.14
CA PHE A 10 -30.00 14.36 -12.28
C PHE A 10 -31.43 14.78 -12.68
N ASP A 11 -31.96 15.78 -12.02
CA ASP A 11 -33.14 16.53 -12.50
C ASP A 11 -32.64 17.76 -13.30
N VAL A 12 -32.88 17.74 -14.60
CA VAL A 12 -32.40 18.79 -15.51
C VAL A 12 -33.54 19.66 -15.95
N LYS A 13 -33.49 20.99 -15.65
CA LYS A 13 -34.46 22.01 -16.07
C LYS A 13 -33.75 23.12 -16.84
N ASN A 14 -34.25 23.43 -18.03
CA ASN A 14 -33.72 24.49 -18.89
C ASN A 14 -32.19 24.34 -19.16
N GLY A 15 -31.70 23.11 -19.37
CA GLY A 15 -30.30 22.82 -19.64
C GLY A 15 -29.37 22.93 -18.42
N LYS A 16 -29.92 23.09 -17.22
CA LYS A 16 -29.15 23.14 -15.96
C LYS A 16 -29.62 22.05 -15.01
N VAL A 17 -28.66 21.50 -14.24
CA VAL A 17 -28.97 20.57 -13.15
C VAL A 17 -29.68 21.35 -12.07
N ALA A 18 -30.97 21.00 -11.83
CA ALA A 18 -31.82 21.64 -10.81
C ALA A 18 -31.74 20.90 -9.47
N ASP A 19 -31.53 19.55 -9.52
CA ASP A 19 -31.41 18.70 -8.36
C ASP A 19 -30.66 17.43 -8.75
N TYR A 20 -30.17 16.68 -7.76
CA TYR A 20 -29.54 15.37 -7.98
C TYR A 20 -29.79 14.42 -6.81
N ARG A 21 -29.77 13.13 -7.11
CA ARG A 21 -29.80 12.06 -6.11
C ARG A 21 -28.59 11.18 -6.30
N TYR A 22 -27.89 10.88 -5.21
CA TYR A 22 -26.73 10.01 -5.21
C TYR A 22 -26.96 8.79 -4.35
N LYS A 23 -26.54 7.62 -4.85
CA LYS A 23 -26.50 6.37 -4.09
C LYS A 23 -25.16 5.69 -4.32
N LEU A 24 -24.54 5.23 -3.24
CA LEU A 24 -23.35 4.38 -3.29
C LEU A 24 -23.76 2.95 -2.95
N LEU A 25 -23.76 2.08 -3.95
CA LEU A 25 -24.17 0.68 -3.81
C LEU A 25 -22.94 -0.20 -3.65
N PRO A 26 -22.78 -0.95 -2.55
CA PRO A 26 -21.72 -1.93 -2.42
C PRO A 26 -21.96 -3.12 -3.36
N VAL A 27 -20.89 -3.59 -4.00
CA VAL A 27 -20.92 -4.75 -4.90
C VAL A 27 -20.41 -5.97 -4.13
N PHE A 28 -21.30 -6.90 -3.81
CA PHE A 28 -20.97 -8.15 -3.16
C PHE A 28 -20.96 -9.27 -4.21
N ALA A 29 -19.78 -9.75 -4.59
CA ALA A 29 -19.62 -10.77 -5.63
C ALA A 29 -20.36 -12.09 -5.33
N ASN A 30 -20.55 -12.42 -4.05
CA ASN A 30 -21.29 -13.61 -3.63
C ASN A 30 -22.81 -13.43 -3.59
N MET A 31 -23.32 -12.21 -3.84
CA MET A 31 -24.75 -11.91 -3.85
C MET A 31 -25.30 -11.58 -5.24
N LEU A 32 -24.42 -11.42 -6.21
CA LEU A 32 -24.77 -11.07 -7.58
C LEU A 32 -24.29 -12.19 -8.52
N PRO A 33 -25.13 -12.61 -9.49
CA PRO A 33 -24.67 -13.54 -10.52
C PRO A 33 -23.61 -12.86 -11.40
N ALA A 34 -22.54 -13.60 -11.72
CA ALA A 34 -21.53 -13.12 -12.64
C ALA A 34 -22.14 -12.94 -14.05
N ASP A 35 -21.67 -11.93 -14.78
CA ASP A 35 -21.93 -11.81 -16.20
C ASP A 35 -21.31 -13.00 -16.95
N LYS A 36 -22.12 -13.74 -17.71
CA LYS A 36 -21.70 -15.02 -18.31
C LYS A 36 -20.60 -14.87 -19.37
N GLU A 37 -20.65 -13.79 -20.15
CA GLU A 37 -19.67 -13.56 -21.21
C GLU A 37 -18.34 -13.14 -20.61
N MET A 38 -18.37 -12.26 -19.60
CA MET A 38 -17.19 -11.83 -18.89
C MET A 38 -16.55 -12.96 -18.10
N ASP A 39 -17.33 -13.79 -17.42
CA ASP A 39 -16.85 -14.96 -16.67
C ASP A 39 -16.17 -15.97 -17.59
N ALA A 40 -16.77 -16.26 -18.75
CA ALA A 40 -16.17 -17.12 -19.78
C ALA A 40 -14.86 -16.54 -20.34
N LEU A 41 -14.80 -15.23 -20.56
CA LEU A 41 -13.59 -14.55 -21.01
C LEU A 41 -12.47 -14.62 -19.96
N ILE A 42 -12.78 -14.31 -18.69
CA ILE A 42 -11.83 -14.40 -17.58
C ILE A 42 -11.31 -15.84 -17.46
N THR A 43 -12.19 -16.84 -17.46
CA THR A 43 -11.83 -18.25 -17.38
C THR A 43 -10.87 -18.64 -18.52
N LYS A 44 -11.16 -18.23 -19.75
CA LYS A 44 -10.31 -18.50 -20.92
C LYS A 44 -8.92 -17.87 -20.78
N ILE A 45 -8.85 -16.62 -20.32
CA ILE A 45 -7.56 -15.91 -20.13
C ILE A 45 -6.75 -16.53 -19.00
N ARG A 46 -7.40 -16.93 -17.91
CA ARG A 46 -6.75 -17.49 -16.71
C ARG A 46 -6.28 -18.94 -16.91
N ALA A 47 -6.96 -19.72 -17.76
CA ALA A 47 -6.71 -21.15 -17.90
C ALA A 47 -5.23 -21.56 -18.02
N PRO A 48 -4.36 -20.89 -18.80
CA PRO A 48 -2.94 -21.24 -18.89
C PRO A 48 -2.13 -20.98 -17.60
N TYR A 49 -2.65 -20.16 -16.70
CA TYR A 49 -1.96 -19.69 -15.50
C TYR A 49 -2.55 -20.22 -14.20
N GLU A 50 -3.74 -20.83 -14.26
CA GLU A 50 -4.55 -21.20 -13.09
C GLU A 50 -3.79 -22.08 -12.10
N ALA A 51 -3.09 -23.11 -12.58
CA ALA A 51 -2.31 -24.02 -11.74
C ALA A 51 -1.19 -23.27 -10.98
N LYS A 52 -0.58 -22.26 -11.61
CA LYS A 52 0.47 -21.45 -11.00
C LYS A 52 -0.11 -20.43 -10.04
N LEU A 53 -1.22 -19.80 -10.38
CA LEU A 53 -1.85 -18.75 -9.58
C LEU A 53 -2.49 -19.31 -8.31
N SER A 54 -3.11 -20.51 -8.41
CA SER A 54 -3.75 -21.18 -7.28
C SER A 54 -2.78 -21.90 -6.35
N GLU A 55 -1.47 -21.96 -6.67
CA GLU A 55 -0.46 -22.58 -5.81
C GLU A 55 -0.50 -21.96 -4.42
N GLN A 56 -0.79 -22.78 -3.41
CA GLN A 56 -0.76 -22.35 -2.02
C GLN A 56 0.68 -22.32 -1.51
N LEU A 57 1.14 -21.15 -1.09
CA LEU A 57 2.49 -20.93 -0.58
C LEU A 57 2.57 -21.11 0.94
N ALA A 58 1.52 -20.67 1.66
CA ALA A 58 1.41 -20.72 3.11
C ALA A 58 -0.04 -20.57 3.55
N VAL A 59 -0.25 -20.55 4.87
CA VAL A 59 -1.51 -20.15 5.53
C VAL A 59 -1.19 -19.04 6.50
N THR A 60 -2.01 -17.97 6.52
CA THR A 60 -1.79 -16.88 7.47
C THR A 60 -2.38 -17.21 8.85
N GLU A 61 -1.62 -16.96 9.91
CA GLU A 61 -2.10 -17.05 11.30
C GLU A 61 -2.83 -15.79 11.74
N GLY A 62 -2.52 -14.65 11.14
CA GLY A 62 -3.09 -13.34 11.47
C GLY A 62 -3.72 -12.63 10.27
N LEU A 63 -4.27 -11.45 10.51
CA LEU A 63 -4.79 -10.59 9.46
C LEU A 63 -3.64 -10.04 8.61
N LEU A 64 -3.69 -10.24 7.29
CA LEU A 64 -2.76 -9.63 6.34
C LEU A 64 -3.46 -8.54 5.52
N TYR A 65 -2.95 -7.32 5.56
CA TYR A 65 -3.52 -6.16 4.87
C TYR A 65 -2.49 -5.08 4.57
N ARG A 66 -2.80 -4.22 3.59
CA ARG A 66 -2.01 -3.04 3.18
C ARG A 66 -2.86 -1.77 3.20
N ARG A 67 -3.57 -1.50 4.30
CA ARG A 67 -4.49 -0.38 4.42
C ARG A 67 -4.07 0.54 5.57
N GLY A 68 -4.40 1.85 5.43
CA GLY A 68 -4.03 2.86 6.41
C GLY A 68 -2.79 3.65 6.00
N ASN A 69 -2.48 4.71 6.75
CA ASN A 69 -1.40 5.63 6.41
C ASN A 69 0.00 5.11 6.77
N PHE A 70 0.08 4.08 7.60
CA PHE A 70 1.32 3.44 8.04
C PHE A 70 1.33 1.96 7.69
N ASN A 71 2.37 1.21 8.12
CA ASN A 71 2.48 -0.20 7.81
C ASN A 71 1.24 -1.00 8.21
N GLY A 72 0.66 -1.73 7.26
CA GLY A 72 -0.15 -2.89 7.54
C GLY A 72 0.72 -4.14 7.71
N THR A 73 0.12 -5.25 8.16
CA THR A 73 0.84 -6.51 8.36
C THR A 73 1.36 -7.11 7.05
N GLY A 74 0.66 -6.88 5.91
CA GLY A 74 1.14 -7.25 4.59
C GLY A 74 2.32 -6.38 4.12
N ASP A 75 2.35 -5.09 4.51
CA ASP A 75 3.52 -4.24 4.26
C ASP A 75 4.73 -4.70 5.07
N GLN A 76 4.51 -5.12 6.33
CA GLN A 76 5.59 -5.63 7.17
C GLN A 76 6.24 -6.86 6.54
N LEU A 77 5.45 -7.80 6.02
CA LEU A 77 5.97 -8.97 5.30
C LEU A 77 6.88 -8.57 4.11
N ILE A 78 6.48 -7.55 3.35
CA ILE A 78 7.25 -7.07 2.20
C ILE A 78 8.58 -6.45 2.64
N VAL A 79 8.57 -5.56 3.64
CA VAL A 79 9.79 -4.89 4.07
C VAL A 79 10.74 -5.84 4.80
N ASP A 80 10.23 -6.83 5.53
CA ASP A 80 11.03 -7.87 6.16
C ASP A 80 11.73 -8.74 5.11
N ALA A 81 11.00 -9.13 4.05
CA ALA A 81 11.57 -9.88 2.92
C ALA A 81 12.64 -9.06 2.18
N LEU A 82 12.43 -7.76 1.97
CA LEU A 82 13.43 -6.88 1.36
C LEU A 82 14.71 -6.82 2.20
N MET A 83 14.58 -6.67 3.52
CA MET A 83 15.73 -6.60 4.42
C MET A 83 16.51 -7.91 4.43
N GLU A 84 15.82 -9.04 4.52
CA GLU A 84 16.43 -10.38 4.55
C GLU A 84 17.17 -10.69 3.25
N VAL A 85 16.49 -10.51 2.10
CA VAL A 85 17.07 -10.86 0.78
C VAL A 85 18.22 -9.94 0.40
N GLN A 86 18.15 -8.65 0.73
CA GLN A 86 19.18 -7.68 0.38
C GLN A 86 20.27 -7.52 1.46
N GLY A 87 20.11 -8.11 2.64
CA GLY A 87 21.02 -7.91 3.77
C GLY A 87 21.07 -6.44 4.21
N ALA A 88 19.92 -5.75 4.20
CA ALA A 88 19.83 -4.32 4.49
C ALA A 88 19.64 -4.05 5.98
N ASP A 89 20.05 -2.86 6.43
CA ASP A 89 19.82 -2.39 7.80
C ASP A 89 18.34 -2.03 8.01
N LEU A 90 17.71 -1.44 6.98
CA LEU A 90 16.30 -1.06 6.95
C LEU A 90 15.75 -1.15 5.52
N ALA A 91 14.43 -1.09 5.39
CA ALA A 91 13.78 -1.12 4.09
C ALA A 91 12.70 -0.05 3.97
N PHE A 92 12.54 0.47 2.74
CA PHE A 92 11.44 1.31 2.32
C PHE A 92 10.60 0.61 1.24
N SER A 93 9.29 0.72 1.37
CA SER A 93 8.34 0.29 0.35
C SER A 93 7.29 1.39 0.16
N PRO A 94 6.89 1.68 -1.07
CA PRO A 94 5.84 2.67 -1.32
C PRO A 94 4.55 2.37 -0.55
N GLY A 95 3.90 3.42 -0.07
CA GLY A 95 2.66 3.34 0.66
C GLY A 95 1.46 3.12 -0.26
N PHE A 96 1.22 1.90 -0.70
CA PHE A 96 0.07 1.55 -1.53
C PHE A 96 -1.02 0.84 -0.73
N ARG A 97 -2.27 0.99 -1.14
CA ARG A 97 -3.45 0.41 -0.49
C ARG A 97 -4.14 -0.66 -1.34
N TRP A 98 -3.45 -1.24 -2.29
CA TRP A 98 -4.00 -2.33 -3.09
C TRP A 98 -3.80 -3.69 -2.42
N GLY A 99 -4.27 -4.73 -3.09
CA GLY A 99 -4.23 -6.07 -2.60
C GLY A 99 -5.47 -6.45 -1.81
N THR A 100 -5.71 -7.74 -1.73
CA THR A 100 -6.84 -8.32 -1.01
C THR A 100 -6.42 -8.67 0.41
N THR A 101 -7.20 -8.24 1.38
CA THR A 101 -7.01 -8.60 2.80
C THR A 101 -7.26 -10.09 2.99
N LEU A 102 -6.38 -10.79 3.73
CA LEU A 102 -6.59 -12.16 4.19
C LEU A 102 -6.92 -12.20 5.68
N LEU A 103 -7.91 -12.97 6.01
CA LEU A 103 -8.29 -13.28 7.40
C LEU A 103 -7.45 -14.44 7.94
N PRO A 104 -7.33 -14.57 9.29
CA PRO A 104 -6.64 -15.71 9.90
C PRO A 104 -7.12 -17.05 9.35
N GLY A 105 -6.21 -17.97 9.07
CA GLY A 105 -6.50 -19.30 8.54
C GLY A 105 -6.72 -19.37 7.02
N GLN A 106 -6.69 -18.24 6.31
CA GLN A 106 -6.83 -18.23 4.85
C GLN A 106 -5.50 -18.60 4.15
N PRO A 107 -5.57 -19.25 2.98
CA PRO A 107 -4.39 -19.58 2.20
C PRO A 107 -3.75 -18.33 1.59
N ILE A 108 -2.44 -18.25 1.68
CA ILE A 108 -1.62 -17.32 0.91
C ILE A 108 -1.28 -18.02 -0.42
N THR A 109 -1.93 -17.61 -1.49
CA THR A 109 -1.68 -18.14 -2.83
C THR A 109 -0.65 -17.30 -3.58
N ARG A 110 -0.09 -17.85 -4.66
CA ARG A 110 0.78 -17.07 -5.55
C ARG A 110 0.05 -15.89 -6.18
N GLU A 111 -1.22 -16.04 -6.54
CA GLU A 111 -2.05 -14.94 -7.03
C GLU A 111 -2.18 -13.82 -5.99
N TRP A 112 -2.48 -14.19 -4.75
CA TRP A 112 -2.58 -13.22 -3.67
C TRP A 112 -1.25 -12.46 -3.46
N LEU A 113 -0.11 -13.17 -3.52
CA LEU A 113 1.19 -12.54 -3.39
C LEU A 113 1.45 -11.54 -4.54
N LEU A 114 1.13 -11.91 -5.78
CA LEU A 114 1.26 -11.03 -6.94
C LEU A 114 0.33 -9.81 -6.84
N ASP A 115 -0.93 -10.00 -6.40
CA ASP A 115 -1.89 -8.92 -6.17
C ASP A 115 -1.42 -7.99 -5.04
N MET A 116 -0.85 -8.55 -3.98
CA MET A 116 -0.34 -7.79 -2.84
C MET A 116 0.90 -6.97 -3.19
N THR A 117 1.80 -7.51 -3.97
CA THR A 117 3.04 -6.83 -4.35
C THR A 117 2.85 -5.91 -5.56
N ALA A 118 1.91 -6.22 -6.46
CA ALA A 118 1.50 -5.44 -7.65
C ALA A 118 2.71 -4.81 -8.39
N THR A 119 3.77 -5.60 -8.54
CA THR A 119 5.08 -5.11 -8.96
C THR A 119 5.08 -4.65 -10.40
N THR A 120 5.31 -3.35 -10.58
CA THR A 120 5.65 -2.76 -11.88
C THR A 120 7.17 -2.71 -12.09
N TYR A 121 7.94 -2.96 -11.05
CA TYR A 121 9.40 -2.98 -11.06
C TYR A 121 9.91 -4.41 -10.91
N SER A 122 10.89 -4.77 -11.72
CA SER A 122 11.40 -6.15 -11.80
C SER A 122 12.57 -6.44 -10.87
N TYR A 123 13.02 -5.47 -10.09
CA TYR A 123 14.19 -5.60 -9.21
C TYR A 123 13.99 -4.84 -7.90
N ALA A 124 14.66 -5.32 -6.85
CA ALA A 124 14.84 -4.60 -5.60
C ALA A 124 16.15 -3.80 -5.64
N THR A 125 16.17 -2.66 -4.97
CA THR A 125 17.34 -1.78 -4.85
C THR A 125 17.99 -1.96 -3.48
N LEU A 126 19.30 -1.69 -3.41
CA LEU A 126 20.05 -1.54 -2.17
C LEU A 126 20.87 -0.27 -2.30
N THR A 127 20.62 0.71 -1.47
CA THR A 127 21.21 2.07 -1.54
C THR A 127 21.81 2.45 -0.21
N ASP A 128 23.00 3.06 -0.24
CA ASP A 128 23.59 3.68 0.96
C ASP A 128 22.94 5.05 1.19
N MET A 129 22.40 5.26 2.40
CA MET A 129 21.67 6.47 2.73
C MET A 129 22.06 6.95 4.14
N LYS A 130 22.36 8.25 4.30
CA LYS A 130 22.63 8.85 5.62
C LYS A 130 21.36 8.97 6.46
N GLY A 131 21.52 8.97 7.78
CA GLY A 131 20.39 9.09 8.68
C GLY A 131 19.59 10.40 8.54
N ASP A 132 20.23 11.51 8.20
CA ASP A 132 19.57 12.78 7.87
C ASP A 132 18.73 12.68 6.60
N MET A 133 19.22 11.98 5.56
CA MET A 133 18.47 11.73 4.35
C MET A 133 17.26 10.84 4.60
N ILE A 134 17.40 9.80 5.44
CA ILE A 134 16.27 8.94 5.85
C ILE A 134 15.17 9.79 6.49
N LYS A 135 15.54 10.71 7.39
CA LYS A 135 14.60 11.66 7.99
C LYS A 135 13.95 12.56 6.93
N THR A 136 14.75 13.10 6.02
CA THR A 136 14.26 13.98 4.95
C THR A 136 13.20 13.29 4.07
N VAL A 137 13.43 12.04 3.68
CA VAL A 137 12.44 11.25 2.92
C VAL A 137 11.13 11.09 3.70
N LEU A 138 11.20 10.77 4.98
CA LEU A 138 10.00 10.60 5.82
C LEU A 138 9.25 11.91 6.02
N GLU A 139 9.96 13.03 6.20
CA GLU A 139 9.36 14.37 6.34
C GLU A 139 8.67 14.84 5.06
N ASP A 140 9.31 14.62 3.91
CA ASP A 140 8.76 14.97 2.59
C ASP A 140 7.45 14.21 2.31
N VAL A 141 7.45 12.89 2.56
CA VAL A 141 6.23 12.09 2.41
C VAL A 141 5.16 12.49 3.43
N ALA A 142 5.55 12.81 4.67
CA ALA A 142 4.62 13.32 5.68
C ALA A 142 4.00 14.66 5.27
N ASP A 143 4.74 15.54 4.57
CA ASP A 143 4.19 16.80 4.08
C ASP A 143 3.14 16.58 2.98
N ASN A 144 3.32 15.60 2.11
CA ASN A 144 2.31 15.22 1.11
C ASN A 144 0.96 14.78 1.72
N LEU A 145 0.96 14.30 2.98
CA LEU A 145 -0.25 13.87 3.69
C LEU A 145 -0.82 14.95 4.61
N PHE A 146 0.05 15.68 5.29
CA PHE A 146 -0.31 16.48 6.46
C PHE A 146 -0.05 17.99 6.28
N ASN A 147 0.24 18.44 5.05
CA ASN A 147 0.38 19.88 4.79
C ASN A 147 -0.93 20.59 5.15
N PRO A 148 -0.89 21.72 5.89
CA PRO A 148 -2.10 22.48 6.26
C PRO A 148 -2.82 23.06 5.04
N ASP A 149 -2.11 23.34 3.95
CA ASP A 149 -2.73 23.75 2.68
C ASP A 149 -3.11 22.49 1.85
N PRO A 150 -4.42 22.27 1.60
CA PRO A 150 -4.89 21.09 0.87
C PRO A 150 -4.38 21.01 -0.59
N TYR A 151 -3.95 22.11 -1.18
CA TYR A 151 -3.37 22.11 -2.53
C TYR A 151 -1.97 21.48 -2.58
N TYR A 152 -1.26 21.41 -1.45
CA TYR A 152 0.03 20.71 -1.33
C TYR A 152 -0.11 19.27 -0.84
N GLN A 153 -1.32 18.86 -0.45
CA GLN A 153 -1.58 17.46 -0.12
C GLN A 153 -1.70 16.62 -1.41
N GLN A 154 -0.61 16.08 -1.88
CA GLN A 154 -0.62 15.22 -3.07
C GLN A 154 -1.30 13.88 -2.84
N GLY A 155 -1.60 13.54 -1.59
CA GLY A 155 -2.22 12.29 -1.18
C GLY A 155 -1.21 11.15 -1.05
N GLY A 156 -1.75 9.92 -1.07
CA GLY A 156 -0.95 8.71 -0.83
C GLY A 156 -0.95 8.32 0.64
N ASP A 157 0.07 7.60 1.03
CA ASP A 157 0.32 7.13 2.39
C ASP A 157 1.77 7.36 2.77
N MET A 158 2.10 7.23 4.05
CA MET A 158 3.49 7.18 4.50
C MET A 158 4.23 6.03 3.82
N VAL A 159 5.49 6.26 3.49
CA VAL A 159 6.38 5.16 3.08
C VAL A 159 6.38 4.08 4.15
N ARG A 160 6.27 2.82 3.73
CA ARG A 160 6.33 1.68 4.64
C ARG A 160 7.79 1.43 5.02
N VAL A 161 8.04 1.22 6.29
CA VAL A 161 9.40 1.08 6.81
C VAL A 161 9.61 -0.29 7.45
N GLY A 162 10.74 -0.91 7.15
CA GLY A 162 11.24 -2.11 7.84
C GLY A 162 12.47 -1.78 8.68
N GLY A 163 12.59 -2.40 9.85
CA GLY A 163 13.74 -2.22 10.75
C GLY A 163 13.79 -0.90 11.51
N LEU A 164 13.04 0.10 11.09
CA LEU A 164 13.01 1.44 11.65
C LEU A 164 11.71 1.70 12.41
N THR A 165 11.80 2.31 13.59
CA THR A 165 10.68 2.90 14.31
C THR A 165 10.86 4.41 14.44
N TYR A 166 9.75 5.15 14.45
CA TYR A 166 9.76 6.61 14.63
C TYR A 166 8.44 7.11 15.19
N ALA A 167 8.43 8.30 15.75
CA ALA A 167 7.23 9.05 16.10
C ALA A 167 6.89 10.04 14.98
N CYS A 168 5.58 10.22 14.69
CA CYS A 168 5.09 11.20 13.75
C CYS A 168 4.04 12.09 14.41
N ASP A 169 4.27 13.39 14.38
CA ASP A 169 3.28 14.41 14.75
C ASP A 169 2.74 15.08 13.48
N PRO A 170 1.54 14.71 13.00
CA PRO A 170 0.98 15.27 11.78
C PRO A 170 0.67 16.78 11.88
N THR A 171 0.58 17.33 13.09
CA THR A 171 0.25 18.74 13.31
C THR A 171 1.47 19.66 13.34
N ALA A 172 2.68 19.08 13.44
CA ALA A 172 3.92 19.83 13.42
C ALA A 172 4.23 20.39 12.02
N GLU A 173 5.09 21.42 11.99
CA GLU A 173 5.63 21.94 10.74
C GLU A 173 6.49 20.90 10.01
N MET A 174 6.59 21.01 8.70
CA MET A 174 7.51 20.21 7.89
C MET A 174 8.93 20.26 8.45
N GLY A 175 9.58 19.12 8.52
CA GLY A 175 10.91 18.95 9.12
C GLY A 175 10.90 18.67 10.64
N LYS A 176 9.73 18.83 11.30
CA LYS A 176 9.54 18.56 12.73
C LYS A 176 8.51 17.46 13.02
N ARG A 177 7.91 16.88 11.97
CA ARG A 177 6.88 15.83 12.13
C ARG A 177 7.48 14.48 12.52
N ILE A 178 8.69 14.19 12.07
CA ILE A 178 9.35 12.90 12.32
C ILE A 178 10.41 13.05 13.41
N SER A 179 10.26 12.25 14.45
CA SER A 179 11.13 12.25 15.62
C SER A 179 11.36 10.85 16.17
N ASP A 180 12.24 10.72 17.16
CA ASP A 180 12.57 9.46 17.84
C ASP A 180 12.82 8.27 16.90
N MET A 181 13.57 8.50 15.84
CA MET A 181 13.93 7.49 14.86
C MET A 181 14.92 6.49 15.46
N ARG A 182 14.55 5.20 15.47
CA ARG A 182 15.35 4.12 16.06
C ARG A 182 15.49 2.93 15.12
N LEU A 183 16.71 2.44 15.01
CA LEU A 183 17.04 1.18 14.35
C LEU A 183 17.47 0.16 15.41
N LYS A 184 16.78 -0.98 15.50
CA LYS A 184 17.03 -1.99 16.55
C LYS A 184 17.09 -1.38 17.98
N GLY A 185 16.21 -0.41 18.25
CA GLY A 185 16.10 0.27 19.54
C GLY A 185 17.14 1.36 19.79
N GLN A 186 18.14 1.54 18.94
CA GLN A 186 19.14 2.60 19.04
C GLN A 186 18.76 3.83 18.20
N PRO A 187 18.96 5.04 18.68
CA PRO A 187 18.73 6.24 17.88
C PRO A 187 19.52 6.20 16.56
N ILE A 188 18.89 6.66 15.47
CA ILE A 188 19.58 6.86 14.20
C ILE A 188 20.56 8.02 14.33
N ASP A 189 21.81 7.80 13.90
CA ASP A 189 22.82 8.83 13.75
C ASP A 189 22.67 9.53 12.39
N ALA A 190 22.46 10.82 12.38
CA ALA A 190 22.25 11.63 11.18
C ALA A 190 23.41 11.53 10.17
N GLY A 191 24.65 11.44 10.66
CA GLY A 191 25.86 11.38 9.82
C GLY A 191 26.24 9.97 9.37
N LYS A 192 25.71 8.94 10.02
CA LYS A 192 26.03 7.55 9.71
C LYS A 192 25.28 7.09 8.47
N THR A 193 25.97 6.28 7.65
CA THR A 193 25.39 5.64 6.47
C THR A 193 24.77 4.28 6.84
N TYR A 194 23.58 4.01 6.32
CA TYR A 194 22.80 2.79 6.49
C TYR A 194 22.50 2.18 5.11
N LYS A 195 22.44 0.88 5.04
CA LYS A 195 21.98 0.14 3.86
C LYS A 195 20.45 0.11 3.85
N VAL A 196 19.86 0.70 2.84
CA VAL A 196 18.41 0.81 2.66
C VAL A 196 17.96 -0.02 1.47
N ALA A 197 17.13 -1.03 1.71
CA ALA A 197 16.51 -1.80 0.64
C ALA A 197 15.21 -1.12 0.18
N GLY A 198 14.87 -1.27 -1.11
CA GLY A 198 13.63 -0.79 -1.70
C GLY A 198 13.29 -1.54 -2.97
N TRP A 199 12.13 -1.24 -3.58
CA TRP A 199 11.71 -1.85 -4.84
C TRP A 199 11.11 -0.85 -5.83
N ALA A 200 11.01 0.41 -5.45
CA ALA A 200 10.63 1.52 -6.31
C ALA A 200 11.69 2.63 -6.19
N PRO A 201 11.98 3.38 -7.27
CA PRO A 201 12.89 4.52 -7.25
C PRO A 201 12.32 5.66 -6.42
#